data_1a6eb08f2c1e2f4f0f0cf1d2062f354f
#
_entry.id   1a6eb08f2c1e2f4f0f0cf1d2062f354f
#
_cell.length_a   1.000
_cell.length_b   1.000
_cell.length_c   1.000
_cell.angle_alpha   90.00
_cell.angle_beta   90.00
_cell.angle_gamma   90.00
#
_symmetry.space_group_name_H-M   'P 1'
#
loop_
_entity.id
_entity.type
_entity.pdbx_description
1 polymer ?
#
loop_
_entity_poly.entity_id
_entity_poly.type
_entity_poly.pdbx_seq_one_letter_code
_entity_poly.pdbx_strand_id
1 'polypeptide(L)'
;MTTFYNKTKKPILALAPMAGYTNRPFRRICKFYGADILYSEMASATALSYGGKKTLELLKFSKSERPYVVQLFGNDPKYFQNAARIVTEKIRPDGIDINMGCPAPKVFKTGAGAALFRDQDKAIAIIEETLKGTDLPVSIKIRSRVGKYTAYKFMKKIKDYPLAAVMVHGRSYEKGFAGEIDYETIRRIKDMVSYPVIANGGINTPMDAKVMLEKTGADGVGIARGALKNPWLFLQIKEYLKTGEYHEFDLREIKRAALRHTKMSEEDMGAHGILEMRKYLLWYFRGFENAKEFRRKLVEVETLEDIKMTLDMLEG
;
A
#
# COMPACT_ATOMS: atom_id res chain seq x y z
N MET A 1 -16.78 5.25 16.23
CA MET A 1 -17.45 4.88 14.97
C MET A 1 -17.01 3.48 14.53
N THR A 2 -17.94 2.58 14.21
CA THR A 2 -17.58 1.25 13.71
C THR A 2 -17.36 1.35 12.21
N THR A 3 -16.12 1.22 11.76
CA THR A 3 -15.73 1.30 10.35
C THR A 3 -15.49 -0.08 9.75
N PHE A 4 -15.23 -0.16 8.44
CA PHE A 4 -14.82 -1.43 7.82
C PHE A 4 -13.51 -2.00 8.41
N TYR A 5 -12.60 -1.15 8.93
CA TYR A 5 -11.40 -1.61 9.64
C TYR A 5 -11.74 -2.45 10.88
N ASN A 6 -12.78 -2.06 11.63
CA ASN A 6 -13.22 -2.82 12.81
C ASN A 6 -13.98 -4.11 12.44
N LYS A 7 -14.63 -4.12 11.28
CA LYS A 7 -15.40 -5.28 10.78
C LYS A 7 -14.52 -6.32 10.07
N THR A 8 -13.33 -5.93 9.60
CA THR A 8 -12.39 -6.85 8.95
C THR A 8 -11.80 -7.80 9.99
N LYS A 9 -11.79 -9.09 9.66
CA LYS A 9 -11.22 -10.14 10.53
C LYS A 9 -9.74 -9.86 10.77
N LYS A 10 -9.35 -9.92 12.03
CA LYS A 10 -7.93 -9.75 12.43
C LYS A 10 -7.18 -11.08 12.35
N PRO A 11 -5.88 -11.03 12.04
CA PRO A 11 -5.12 -9.84 11.67
C PRO A 11 -5.49 -9.34 10.26
N ILE A 12 -5.60 -8.02 10.10
CA ILE A 12 -5.88 -7.37 8.82
C ILE A 12 -4.64 -7.47 7.93
N LEU A 13 -4.78 -7.97 6.71
CA LEU A 13 -3.73 -7.98 5.72
C LEU A 13 -4.00 -6.89 4.66
N ALA A 14 -3.32 -5.76 4.77
CA ALA A 14 -3.54 -4.63 3.88
C ALA A 14 -2.44 -4.54 2.80
N LEU A 15 -2.84 -4.31 1.53
CA LEU A 15 -1.88 -3.89 0.50
C LEU A 15 -1.56 -2.42 0.71
N ALA A 16 -0.34 -2.12 1.16
CA ALA A 16 0.10 -0.75 1.42
C ALA A 16 0.30 0.04 0.13
N PRO A 17 0.03 1.36 0.12
CA PRO A 17 0.16 2.21 -1.06
C PRO A 17 1.61 2.31 -1.56
N MET A 18 1.80 2.13 -2.86
CA MET A 18 3.09 2.25 -3.55
C MET A 18 2.89 2.99 -4.87
N ALA A 19 3.38 4.24 -4.97
CA ALA A 19 3.34 5.02 -6.20
C ALA A 19 4.04 4.29 -7.36
N GLY A 20 3.38 4.21 -8.51
CA GLY A 20 3.85 3.49 -9.68
C GLY A 20 3.66 1.96 -9.63
N TYR A 21 3.06 1.41 -8.56
CA TYR A 21 2.86 -0.04 -8.42
C TYR A 21 1.45 -0.43 -8.01
N THR A 22 0.77 0.27 -7.09
CA THR A 22 -0.56 -0.13 -6.65
C THR A 22 -1.66 0.34 -7.60
N ASN A 23 -1.44 0.13 -8.92
CA ASN A 23 -2.44 0.30 -9.95
C ASN A 23 -3.56 -0.75 -9.82
N ARG A 24 -4.65 -0.57 -10.55
CA ARG A 24 -5.84 -1.41 -10.44
C ARG A 24 -5.57 -2.90 -10.69
N PRO A 25 -4.85 -3.33 -11.74
CA PRO A 25 -4.52 -4.74 -11.94
C PRO A 25 -3.72 -5.36 -10.78
N PHE A 26 -2.72 -4.64 -10.25
CA PHE A 26 -1.94 -5.12 -9.13
C PHE A 26 -2.78 -5.22 -7.84
N ARG A 27 -3.67 -4.29 -7.57
CA ARG A 27 -4.61 -4.40 -6.45
C ARG A 27 -5.52 -5.61 -6.61
N ARG A 28 -6.05 -5.84 -7.82
CA ARG A 28 -6.92 -6.99 -8.13
C ARG A 28 -6.21 -8.33 -7.91
N ILE A 29 -4.95 -8.49 -8.35
CA ILE A 29 -4.20 -9.73 -8.12
C ILE A 29 -3.89 -9.95 -6.63
N CYS A 30 -3.54 -8.90 -5.88
CA CYS A 30 -3.36 -9.00 -4.43
C CYS A 30 -4.68 -9.35 -3.72
N LYS A 31 -5.80 -8.79 -4.17
CA LYS A 31 -7.14 -9.15 -3.65
C LYS A 31 -7.49 -10.60 -3.93
N PHE A 32 -7.21 -11.09 -5.14
CA PHE A 32 -7.41 -12.49 -5.51
C PHE A 32 -6.66 -13.45 -4.57
N TYR A 33 -5.46 -13.07 -4.14
CA TYR A 33 -4.66 -13.82 -3.18
C TYR A 33 -4.92 -13.45 -1.72
N GLY A 34 -6.01 -12.77 -1.42
CA GLY A 34 -6.50 -12.62 -0.05
C GLY A 34 -6.09 -11.36 0.68
N ALA A 35 -5.62 -10.30 0.02
CA ALA A 35 -5.51 -8.99 0.66
C ALA A 35 -6.89 -8.53 1.16
N ASP A 36 -6.98 -8.13 2.42
CA ASP A 36 -8.25 -7.73 3.02
C ASP A 36 -8.62 -6.30 2.64
N ILE A 37 -7.68 -5.35 2.76
CA ILE A 37 -7.88 -3.93 2.45
C ILE A 37 -6.84 -3.49 1.41
N LEU A 38 -7.31 -2.76 0.39
CA LEU A 38 -6.45 -2.26 -0.68
C LEU A 38 -6.34 -0.73 -0.63
N TYR A 39 -5.11 -0.22 -0.75
CA TYR A 39 -4.85 1.21 -0.87
C TYR A 39 -4.51 1.58 -2.32
N SER A 40 -4.97 2.77 -2.74
CA SER A 40 -4.58 3.34 -4.03
C SER A 40 -3.10 3.75 -4.06
N GLU A 41 -2.62 4.14 -5.23
CA GLU A 41 -1.47 5.03 -5.31
C GLU A 41 -1.83 6.38 -4.67
N MET A 42 -0.81 7.14 -4.25
CA MET A 42 -1.05 8.44 -3.65
C MET A 42 -1.49 9.47 -4.70
N ALA A 43 -2.60 10.15 -4.44
CA ALA A 43 -3.20 11.19 -5.27
C ALA A 43 -2.95 12.59 -4.70
N SER A 44 -2.59 13.53 -5.55
CA SER A 44 -2.36 14.92 -5.14
C SER A 44 -3.68 15.61 -4.77
N ALA A 45 -3.80 16.05 -3.51
CA ALA A 45 -4.95 16.84 -3.05
C ALA A 45 -5.10 18.13 -3.85
N THR A 46 -4.00 18.81 -4.17
CA THR A 46 -3.97 19.99 -5.02
C THR A 46 -4.51 19.68 -6.41
N ALA A 47 -4.00 18.63 -7.08
CA ALA A 47 -4.47 18.29 -8.43
C ALA A 47 -5.96 17.92 -8.47
N LEU A 48 -6.45 17.20 -7.47
CA LEU A 48 -7.89 16.87 -7.34
C LEU A 48 -8.73 18.14 -7.17
N SER A 49 -8.29 19.06 -6.32
CA SER A 49 -9.00 20.32 -6.06
C SER A 49 -9.16 21.21 -7.31
N TYR A 50 -8.24 21.08 -8.26
CA TYR A 50 -8.33 21.74 -9.59
C TYR A 50 -8.98 20.86 -10.67
N GLY A 51 -9.65 19.77 -10.30
CA GLY A 51 -10.38 18.92 -11.24
C GLY A 51 -9.50 18.02 -12.11
N GLY A 52 -8.31 17.63 -11.63
CA GLY A 52 -7.32 16.83 -12.35
C GLY A 52 -7.84 15.49 -12.87
N LYS A 53 -8.26 15.42 -14.14
CA LYS A 53 -8.84 14.22 -14.77
C LYS A 53 -7.93 12.99 -14.66
N LYS A 54 -6.62 13.17 -14.93
CA LYS A 54 -5.62 12.06 -14.82
C LYS A 54 -5.54 11.50 -13.40
N THR A 55 -5.66 12.38 -12.38
CA THR A 55 -5.65 11.94 -10.98
C THR A 55 -6.92 11.16 -10.62
N LEU A 56 -8.07 11.56 -11.16
CA LEU A 56 -9.32 10.80 -10.98
C LEU A 56 -9.26 9.43 -11.66
N GLU A 57 -8.67 9.35 -12.88
CA GLU A 57 -8.46 8.05 -13.56
C GLU A 57 -7.58 7.11 -12.73
N LEU A 58 -6.49 7.61 -12.12
CA LEU A 58 -5.60 6.84 -11.24
C LEU A 58 -6.36 6.20 -10.07
N LEU A 59 -7.44 6.82 -9.61
CA LEU A 59 -8.21 6.38 -8.45
C LEU A 59 -9.35 5.42 -8.78
N LYS A 60 -9.60 5.12 -10.05
CA LYS A 60 -10.64 4.15 -10.45
C LYS A 60 -10.37 2.77 -9.84
N PHE A 61 -11.44 2.09 -9.49
CA PHE A 61 -11.41 0.75 -8.93
C PHE A 61 -12.63 -0.07 -9.31
N SER A 62 -12.59 -1.38 -9.13
CA SER A 62 -13.72 -2.28 -9.31
C SER A 62 -14.37 -2.67 -7.99
N LYS A 63 -15.65 -3.09 -8.01
CA LYS A 63 -16.35 -3.55 -6.80
C LYS A 63 -15.63 -4.70 -6.08
N SER A 64 -14.93 -5.56 -6.82
CA SER A 64 -14.16 -6.69 -6.26
C SER A 64 -12.95 -6.25 -5.43
N GLU A 65 -12.50 -5.00 -5.52
CA GLU A 65 -11.38 -4.46 -4.76
C GLU A 65 -11.76 -3.99 -3.35
N ARG A 66 -13.06 -3.88 -3.05
CA ARG A 66 -13.53 -3.41 -1.73
C ARG A 66 -13.13 -4.35 -0.58
N PRO A 67 -12.80 -3.82 0.61
CA PRO A 67 -12.64 -2.40 0.95
C PRO A 67 -11.44 -1.74 0.24
N TYR A 68 -11.70 -0.59 -0.36
CA TYR A 68 -10.72 0.21 -1.12
C TYR A 68 -10.56 1.59 -0.49
N VAL A 69 -9.32 1.99 -0.24
CA VAL A 69 -8.94 3.24 0.42
C VAL A 69 -8.15 4.12 -0.53
N VAL A 70 -8.59 5.34 -0.74
CA VAL A 70 -7.88 6.35 -1.54
C VAL A 70 -6.87 7.08 -0.66
N GLN A 71 -5.58 7.05 -1.06
CA GLN A 71 -4.56 7.81 -0.36
C GLN A 71 -4.32 9.18 -0.99
N LEU A 72 -4.49 10.25 -0.18
CA LEU A 72 -4.19 11.63 -0.54
C LEU A 72 -2.80 12.05 -0.05
N PHE A 73 -2.11 12.90 -0.82
CA PHE A 73 -0.90 13.59 -0.37
C PHE A 73 -0.92 15.06 -0.76
N GLY A 74 -0.25 15.88 0.01
CA GLY A 74 -0.12 17.32 -0.18
C GLY A 74 0.54 17.98 1.02
N ASN A 75 0.67 19.30 0.96
CA ASN A 75 1.31 20.11 2.00
C ASN A 75 0.50 21.33 2.42
N ASP A 76 -0.69 21.56 1.83
CA ASP A 76 -1.53 22.72 2.10
C ASP A 76 -2.94 22.25 2.50
N PRO A 77 -3.35 22.48 3.76
CA PRO A 77 -4.64 22.02 4.30
C PRO A 77 -5.84 22.46 3.46
N LYS A 78 -5.81 23.64 2.86
CA LYS A 78 -6.95 24.21 2.07
C LYS A 78 -7.42 23.31 0.92
N TYR A 79 -6.53 22.46 0.38
CA TYR A 79 -6.89 21.56 -0.72
C TYR A 79 -7.48 20.22 -0.24
N PHE A 80 -7.25 19.85 1.03
CA PHE A 80 -7.65 18.53 1.50
C PHE A 80 -9.15 18.38 1.69
N GLN A 81 -9.84 19.42 2.17
CA GLN A 81 -11.29 19.38 2.30
C GLN A 81 -11.96 19.16 0.94
N ASN A 82 -11.59 19.96 -0.07
CA ASN A 82 -12.16 19.82 -1.40
C ASN A 82 -11.77 18.50 -2.08
N ALA A 83 -10.51 18.05 -1.92
CA ALA A 83 -10.06 16.77 -2.46
C ALA A 83 -10.83 15.59 -1.83
N ALA A 84 -11.04 15.60 -0.51
CA ALA A 84 -11.80 14.59 0.20
C ALA A 84 -13.26 14.54 -0.29
N ARG A 85 -13.90 15.71 -0.44
CA ARG A 85 -15.26 15.83 -1.02
C ARG A 85 -15.32 15.26 -2.43
N ILE A 86 -14.39 15.63 -3.31
CA ILE A 86 -14.35 15.13 -4.71
C ILE A 86 -14.16 13.61 -4.74
N VAL A 87 -13.29 13.06 -3.91
CA VAL A 87 -13.06 11.61 -3.80
C VAL A 87 -14.34 10.90 -3.32
N THR A 88 -14.99 11.44 -2.29
CA THR A 88 -16.23 10.89 -1.75
C THR A 88 -17.35 10.86 -2.79
N GLU A 89 -17.55 11.96 -3.52
CA GLU A 89 -18.64 12.08 -4.49
C GLU A 89 -18.38 11.32 -5.80
N LYS A 90 -17.16 11.40 -6.34
CA LYS A 90 -16.85 10.89 -7.70
C LYS A 90 -16.26 9.50 -7.71
N ILE A 91 -15.43 9.14 -6.73
CA ILE A 91 -14.78 7.82 -6.66
C ILE A 91 -15.57 6.86 -5.79
N ARG A 92 -16.12 7.33 -4.66
CA ARG A 92 -16.91 6.55 -3.69
C ARG A 92 -16.15 5.33 -3.14
N PRO A 93 -14.92 5.53 -2.61
CA PRO A 93 -14.17 4.47 -1.96
C PRO A 93 -14.80 4.09 -0.61
N ASP A 94 -14.20 3.16 0.11
CA ASP A 94 -14.62 2.81 1.47
C ASP A 94 -13.96 3.68 2.54
N GLY A 95 -12.88 4.39 2.18
CA GLY A 95 -12.19 5.31 3.08
C GLY A 95 -11.16 6.19 2.37
N ILE A 96 -10.66 7.17 3.10
CA ILE A 96 -9.59 8.06 2.67
C ILE A 96 -8.41 7.91 3.61
N ASP A 97 -7.20 7.89 3.08
CA ASP A 97 -5.95 7.85 3.83
C ASP A 97 -5.10 9.08 3.54
N ILE A 98 -4.40 9.61 4.55
CA ILE A 98 -3.49 10.74 4.39
C ILE A 98 -2.06 10.25 4.43
N ASN A 99 -1.30 10.52 3.38
CA ASN A 99 0.11 10.17 3.29
C ASN A 99 0.98 11.14 4.10
N MET A 100 1.54 10.65 5.20
CA MET A 100 2.51 11.36 6.04
C MET A 100 3.81 10.57 6.17
N GLY A 101 4.12 9.69 5.20
CA GLY A 101 5.28 8.79 5.30
C GLY A 101 6.09 8.62 4.01
N CYS A 102 5.70 9.23 2.89
CA CYS A 102 6.41 9.13 1.62
C CYS A 102 7.82 9.75 1.72
N PRO A 103 8.90 8.98 1.43
CA PRO A 103 10.25 9.48 1.52
C PRO A 103 10.77 10.05 0.19
N ALA A 104 9.99 10.02 -0.89
CA ALA A 104 10.45 10.44 -2.20
C ALA A 104 10.95 11.89 -2.18
N PRO A 105 12.18 12.18 -2.67
CA PRO A 105 12.77 13.52 -2.58
C PRO A 105 11.89 14.62 -3.18
N LYS A 106 11.21 14.34 -4.30
CA LYS A 106 10.29 15.27 -4.95
C LYS A 106 9.12 15.65 -4.03
N VAL A 107 8.55 14.67 -3.30
CA VAL A 107 7.44 14.89 -2.36
C VAL A 107 7.95 15.57 -1.09
N PHE A 108 9.07 15.12 -0.54
CA PHE A 108 9.64 15.66 0.69
C PHE A 108 10.05 17.14 0.55
N LYS A 109 10.65 17.51 -0.58
CA LYS A 109 11.05 18.91 -0.87
C LYS A 109 9.86 19.88 -0.91
N THR A 110 8.67 19.41 -1.26
CA THR A 110 7.45 20.25 -1.23
C THR A 110 6.84 20.41 0.16
N GLY A 111 7.40 19.76 1.19
CA GLY A 111 6.82 19.76 2.54
C GLY A 111 5.70 18.74 2.74
N ALA A 112 5.46 17.84 1.76
CA ALA A 112 4.43 16.80 1.82
C ALA A 112 5.01 15.44 2.28
N GLY A 113 4.14 14.47 2.50
CA GLY A 113 4.51 13.14 2.91
C GLY A 113 5.25 13.11 4.25
N ALA A 114 6.43 12.50 4.31
CA ALA A 114 7.21 12.41 5.55
C ALA A 114 7.65 13.79 6.08
N ALA A 115 7.74 14.81 5.23
CA ALA A 115 8.12 16.17 5.64
C ALA A 115 7.09 16.82 6.59
N LEU A 116 5.83 16.40 6.56
CA LEU A 116 4.77 16.89 7.47
C LEU A 116 5.12 16.65 8.95
N PHE A 117 5.96 15.68 9.27
CA PHE A 117 6.43 15.46 10.63
C PHE A 117 7.22 16.64 11.21
N ARG A 118 7.81 17.48 10.34
CA ARG A 118 8.54 18.69 10.74
C ARG A 118 7.63 19.85 11.10
N ASP A 119 6.39 19.82 10.59
CA ASP A 119 5.34 20.82 10.80
C ASP A 119 4.07 20.11 11.27
N GLN A 120 4.06 19.73 12.54
CA GLN A 120 2.98 18.93 13.11
C GLN A 120 1.64 19.66 13.16
N ASP A 121 1.65 20.99 13.30
CA ASP A 121 0.42 21.80 13.33
C ASP A 121 -0.23 21.79 11.95
N LYS A 122 0.56 21.90 10.88
CA LYS A 122 0.09 21.71 9.51
C LYS A 122 -0.43 20.31 9.26
N ALA A 123 0.27 19.28 9.78
CA ALA A 123 -0.19 17.89 9.66
C ALA A 123 -1.56 17.69 10.34
N ILE A 124 -1.79 18.32 11.50
CA ILE A 124 -3.07 18.33 12.21
C ILE A 124 -4.14 19.05 11.40
N ALA A 125 -3.84 20.25 10.88
CA ALA A 125 -4.77 20.99 10.04
C ALA A 125 -5.17 20.19 8.78
N ILE A 126 -4.26 19.43 8.18
CA ILE A 126 -4.58 18.54 7.05
C ILE A 126 -5.56 17.43 7.47
N ILE A 127 -5.39 16.84 8.65
CA ILE A 127 -6.35 15.85 9.19
C ILE A 127 -7.73 16.49 9.36
N GLU A 128 -7.78 17.64 10.01
CA GLU A 128 -9.04 18.37 10.27
C GLU A 128 -9.79 18.74 9.00
N GLU A 129 -9.08 19.29 8.02
CA GLU A 129 -9.67 19.65 6.72
C GLU A 129 -10.14 18.41 5.93
N THR A 130 -9.39 17.29 6.03
CA THR A 130 -9.85 16.04 5.42
C THR A 130 -11.14 15.54 6.07
N LEU A 131 -11.21 15.55 7.40
CA LEU A 131 -12.40 15.13 8.17
C LEU A 131 -13.63 16.02 7.87
N LYS A 132 -13.44 17.32 7.64
CA LYS A 132 -14.52 18.25 7.22
C LYS A 132 -15.02 17.97 5.79
N GLY A 133 -14.18 17.39 4.94
CA GLY A 133 -14.48 17.15 3.52
C GLY A 133 -15.19 15.84 3.21
N THR A 134 -15.35 14.95 4.21
CA THR A 134 -15.92 13.61 3.99
C THR A 134 -16.57 13.05 5.25
N ASP A 135 -17.59 12.22 5.05
CA ASP A 135 -18.17 11.33 6.06
C ASP A 135 -17.57 9.91 6.02
N LEU A 136 -16.70 9.64 5.06
CA LEU A 136 -15.98 8.36 4.96
C LEU A 136 -14.94 8.22 6.08
N PRO A 137 -14.63 6.97 6.49
CA PRO A 137 -13.55 6.68 7.41
C PRO A 137 -12.21 7.27 6.95
N VAL A 138 -11.55 8.07 7.79
CA VAL A 138 -10.23 8.67 7.50
C VAL A 138 -9.15 7.95 8.29
N SER A 139 -8.10 7.51 7.59
CA SER A 139 -6.88 6.94 8.18
C SER A 139 -5.65 7.78 7.83
N ILE A 140 -4.55 7.52 8.51
CA ILE A 140 -3.26 8.13 8.20
C ILE A 140 -2.17 7.06 8.01
N LYS A 141 -1.23 7.32 7.11
CA LYS A 141 -0.03 6.47 6.96
C LYS A 141 1.22 7.27 7.28
N ILE A 142 1.93 6.83 8.33
CA ILE A 142 3.08 7.54 8.93
C ILE A 142 4.35 6.67 8.93
N ARG A 143 5.52 7.28 9.23
CA ARG A 143 6.78 6.61 9.58
C ARG A 143 7.05 6.67 11.07
N SER A 144 7.88 5.75 11.58
CA SER A 144 8.26 5.74 12.99
C SER A 144 8.99 7.01 13.42
N ARG A 145 9.80 7.61 12.50
CA ARG A 145 10.61 8.80 12.79
C ARG A 145 10.98 9.60 11.54
N VAL A 146 11.11 10.91 11.70
CA VAL A 146 11.71 11.85 10.74
C VAL A 146 12.58 12.84 11.52
N GLY A 147 13.89 12.73 11.47
CA GLY A 147 14.83 13.49 12.30
C GLY A 147 14.56 13.30 13.80
N LYS A 148 14.35 14.40 14.50
CA LYS A 148 14.01 14.39 15.94
C LYS A 148 12.52 14.10 16.24
N TYR A 149 11.66 14.08 15.21
CA TYR A 149 10.21 13.91 15.36
C TYR A 149 9.83 12.43 15.28
N THR A 150 9.20 11.91 16.33
CA THR A 150 8.78 10.50 16.41
C THR A 150 7.28 10.36 16.20
N ALA A 151 6.86 9.23 15.58
CA ALA A 151 5.45 8.89 15.42
C ALA A 151 4.71 8.88 16.77
N TYR A 152 5.33 8.32 17.80
CA TYR A 152 4.72 8.27 19.14
C TYR A 152 4.35 9.66 19.68
N LYS A 153 5.27 10.65 19.57
CA LYS A 153 4.98 12.02 20.02
C LYS A 153 3.89 12.69 19.19
N PHE A 154 3.87 12.47 17.89
CA PHE A 154 2.83 12.98 17.00
C PHE A 154 1.47 12.35 17.31
N MET A 155 1.40 11.01 17.39
CA MET A 155 0.17 10.29 17.71
C MET A 155 -0.41 10.69 19.07
N LYS A 156 0.45 11.02 20.06
CA LYS A 156 -0.01 11.52 21.37
C LYS A 156 -0.81 12.82 21.26
N LYS A 157 -0.53 13.66 20.26
CA LYS A 157 -1.28 14.92 20.01
C LYS A 157 -2.65 14.65 19.37
N ILE A 158 -2.75 13.59 18.58
CA ILE A 158 -3.94 13.31 17.75
C ILE A 158 -4.68 12.01 18.14
N LYS A 159 -4.35 11.40 19.28
CA LYS A 159 -4.94 10.13 19.72
C LYS A 159 -6.47 10.17 19.84
N ASP A 160 -7.03 11.32 20.19
CA ASP A 160 -8.45 11.53 20.41
C ASP A 160 -9.20 12.01 19.14
N TYR A 161 -8.50 12.20 18.00
CA TYR A 161 -9.15 12.50 16.74
C TYR A 161 -9.94 11.29 16.24
N PRO A 162 -11.06 11.49 15.50
CA PRO A 162 -11.91 10.42 15.02
C PRO A 162 -11.29 9.70 13.78
N LEU A 163 -10.05 9.23 13.91
CA LEU A 163 -9.39 8.44 12.90
C LEU A 163 -9.95 7.02 12.88
N ALA A 164 -10.04 6.44 11.68
CA ALA A 164 -10.51 5.08 11.48
C ALA A 164 -9.40 4.03 11.64
N ALA A 165 -8.15 4.40 11.33
CA ALA A 165 -6.98 3.54 11.49
C ALA A 165 -5.68 4.37 11.35
N VAL A 166 -4.56 3.78 11.77
CA VAL A 166 -3.22 4.27 11.46
C VAL A 166 -2.35 3.15 10.91
N MET A 167 -1.67 3.39 9.78
CA MET A 167 -0.63 2.49 9.28
C MET A 167 0.75 3.07 9.60
N VAL A 168 1.53 2.36 10.40
CA VAL A 168 2.85 2.82 10.88
C VAL A 168 3.96 2.05 10.19
N HIS A 169 4.77 2.73 9.35
CA HIS A 169 5.99 2.15 8.81
C HIS A 169 7.10 2.24 9.85
N GLY A 170 7.53 1.10 10.37
CA GLY A 170 8.49 0.98 11.48
C GLY A 170 9.92 1.46 11.17
N ARG A 171 10.21 1.97 9.97
CA ARG A 171 11.52 2.54 9.62
C ARG A 171 11.51 4.06 9.64
N SER A 172 12.61 4.66 10.09
CA SER A 172 12.79 6.11 10.00
C SER A 172 12.92 6.57 8.54
N TYR A 173 12.72 7.86 8.33
CA TYR A 173 12.90 8.48 7.01
C TYR A 173 14.34 8.34 6.52
N GLU A 174 15.32 8.60 7.40
CA GLU A 174 16.76 8.65 7.08
C GLU A 174 17.31 7.27 6.67
N LYS A 175 16.81 6.21 7.30
CA LYS A 175 17.23 4.84 6.98
C LYS A 175 16.46 4.23 5.80
N GLY A 176 15.48 4.92 5.28
CA GLY A 176 14.74 4.54 4.07
C GLY A 176 14.15 3.14 4.13
N PHE A 177 14.71 2.21 3.35
CA PHE A 177 14.26 0.82 3.26
C PHE A 177 15.24 -0.19 3.86
N ALA A 178 16.44 0.23 4.26
CA ALA A 178 17.50 -0.64 4.76
C ALA A 178 17.56 -0.72 6.30
N GLY A 179 16.91 0.20 7.01
CA GLY A 179 16.96 0.26 8.46
C GLY A 179 16.18 -0.85 9.15
N GLU A 180 16.50 -1.09 10.41
CA GLU A 180 15.75 -1.97 11.30
C GLU A 180 14.33 -1.44 11.54
N ILE A 181 13.43 -2.35 11.92
CA ILE A 181 12.05 -2.02 12.27
C ILE A 181 11.99 -1.61 13.74
N ASP A 182 11.45 -0.45 13.99
CA ASP A 182 11.13 0.05 15.33
C ASP A 182 9.78 -0.51 15.79
N TYR A 183 9.80 -1.78 16.24
CA TYR A 183 8.61 -2.48 16.76
C TYR A 183 8.05 -1.78 17.99
N GLU A 184 8.93 -1.21 18.84
CA GLU A 184 8.54 -0.57 20.10
C GLU A 184 7.68 0.69 19.84
N THR A 185 8.04 1.52 18.88
CA THR A 185 7.20 2.67 18.50
C THR A 185 5.81 2.23 18.04
N ILE A 186 5.71 1.15 17.26
CA ILE A 186 4.41 0.63 16.80
C ILE A 186 3.60 0.12 17.98
N ARG A 187 4.21 -0.69 18.88
CA ARG A 187 3.57 -1.21 20.08
C ARG A 187 3.01 -0.09 20.95
N ARG A 188 3.83 0.92 21.26
CA ARG A 188 3.39 2.07 22.08
C ARG A 188 2.26 2.86 21.45
N ILE A 189 2.19 2.95 20.13
CA ILE A 189 1.05 3.55 19.42
C ILE A 189 -0.18 2.66 19.59
N LYS A 190 -0.04 1.34 19.42
CA LYS A 190 -1.14 0.38 19.61
C LYS A 190 -1.74 0.45 21.00
N ASP A 191 -0.90 0.54 22.04
CA ASP A 191 -1.34 0.65 23.42
C ASP A 191 -2.06 1.98 23.74
N MET A 192 -1.85 3.01 22.90
CA MET A 192 -2.34 4.38 23.16
C MET A 192 -3.66 4.70 22.47
N VAL A 193 -3.94 4.09 21.30
CA VAL A 193 -5.10 4.44 20.47
C VAL A 193 -6.18 3.35 20.50
N SER A 194 -7.45 3.74 20.37
CA SER A 194 -8.58 2.81 20.37
C SER A 194 -8.95 2.26 18.99
N TYR A 195 -8.46 2.88 17.91
CA TYR A 195 -8.69 2.45 16.54
C TYR A 195 -7.59 1.51 16.04
N PRO A 196 -7.84 0.72 14.98
CA PRO A 196 -6.88 -0.24 14.46
C PRO A 196 -5.53 0.35 14.07
N VAL A 197 -4.46 -0.34 14.48
CA VAL A 197 -3.07 -0.06 14.11
C VAL A 197 -2.59 -1.14 13.14
N ILE A 198 -2.13 -0.72 11.96
CA ILE A 198 -1.58 -1.60 10.92
C ILE A 198 -0.07 -1.40 10.88
N ALA A 199 0.69 -2.42 11.26
CA ALA A 199 2.15 -2.39 11.25
C ALA A 199 2.69 -2.60 9.83
N ASN A 200 3.64 -1.77 9.38
CA ASN A 200 4.18 -1.83 8.03
C ASN A 200 5.71 -1.81 8.05
N GLY A 201 6.31 -2.52 7.10
CA GLY A 201 7.75 -2.54 6.85
C GLY A 201 8.39 -3.90 7.09
N GLY A 202 9.29 -4.31 6.18
CA GLY A 202 10.08 -5.53 6.33
C GLY A 202 9.36 -6.85 6.09
N ILE A 203 8.09 -6.85 5.70
CA ILE A 203 7.31 -8.08 5.50
C ILE A 203 7.54 -8.61 4.10
N ASN A 204 8.29 -9.69 3.97
CA ASN A 204 8.63 -10.39 2.73
C ASN A 204 8.24 -11.88 2.77
N THR A 205 8.05 -12.43 3.98
CA THR A 205 7.67 -13.81 4.24
C THR A 205 6.50 -13.87 5.22
N PRO A 206 5.81 -15.01 5.33
CA PRO A 206 4.79 -15.23 6.37
C PRO A 206 5.35 -15.12 7.80
N MET A 207 6.59 -15.55 8.01
CA MET A 207 7.28 -15.42 9.30
C MET A 207 7.48 -13.96 9.69
N ASP A 208 7.87 -13.08 8.75
CA ASP A 208 8.02 -11.64 9.03
C ASP A 208 6.70 -11.03 9.53
N ALA A 209 5.56 -11.44 8.94
CA ALA A 209 4.24 -10.99 9.35
C ALA A 209 3.91 -11.46 10.79
N LYS A 210 4.18 -12.73 11.12
CA LYS A 210 4.00 -13.27 12.46
C LYS A 210 4.83 -12.50 13.49
N VAL A 211 6.12 -12.35 13.24
CA VAL A 211 7.06 -11.61 14.11
C VAL A 211 6.59 -10.16 14.31
N MET A 212 6.11 -9.49 13.23
CA MET A 212 5.58 -8.14 13.32
C MET A 212 4.37 -8.07 14.26
N LEU A 213 3.42 -8.98 14.11
CA LEU A 213 2.21 -9.02 14.93
C LEU A 213 2.54 -9.30 16.40
N GLU A 214 3.39 -10.29 16.67
CA GLU A 214 3.79 -10.69 18.04
C GLU A 214 4.55 -9.57 18.77
N LYS A 215 5.49 -8.91 18.08
CA LYS A 215 6.29 -7.83 18.69
C LYS A 215 5.54 -6.53 18.91
N THR A 216 4.51 -6.27 18.10
CA THR A 216 3.81 -4.98 18.13
C THR A 216 2.41 -5.03 18.73
N GLY A 217 1.77 -6.20 18.77
CA GLY A 217 0.34 -6.34 19.11
C GLY A 217 -0.60 -5.63 18.13
N ALA A 218 -0.11 -5.26 16.93
CA ALA A 218 -0.89 -4.55 15.94
C ALA A 218 -2.11 -5.35 15.46
N ASP A 219 -3.17 -4.65 15.04
CA ASP A 219 -4.41 -5.26 14.55
C ASP A 219 -4.26 -5.88 13.16
N GLY A 220 -3.14 -5.63 12.49
CA GLY A 220 -2.82 -6.17 11.17
C GLY A 220 -1.49 -5.69 10.65
N VAL A 221 -1.18 -6.11 9.41
CA VAL A 221 0.06 -5.76 8.73
C VAL A 221 -0.22 -5.15 7.36
N GLY A 222 0.58 -4.13 7.01
CA GLY A 222 0.60 -3.51 5.70
C GLY A 222 1.76 -4.07 4.86
N ILE A 223 1.47 -4.72 3.75
CA ILE A 223 2.45 -5.35 2.88
C ILE A 223 2.67 -4.45 1.67
N ALA A 224 3.92 -4.11 1.41
CA ALA A 224 4.33 -3.30 0.26
C ALA A 224 5.19 -4.14 -0.71
N ARG A 225 6.49 -3.94 -0.73
CA ARG A 225 7.42 -4.57 -1.68
C ARG A 225 7.43 -6.10 -1.63
N GLY A 226 7.09 -6.72 -0.49
CA GLY A 226 6.91 -8.18 -0.42
C GLY A 226 5.85 -8.68 -1.40
N ALA A 227 4.76 -7.93 -1.59
CA ALA A 227 3.72 -8.28 -2.55
C ALA A 227 4.15 -8.09 -4.01
N LEU A 228 5.15 -7.26 -4.34
CA LEU A 228 5.64 -7.09 -5.72
C LEU A 228 6.26 -8.37 -6.26
N LYS A 229 7.06 -9.04 -5.44
CA LYS A 229 7.68 -10.32 -5.79
C LYS A 229 6.66 -11.45 -5.69
N ASN A 230 5.74 -11.35 -4.74
CA ASN A 230 4.92 -12.45 -4.27
C ASN A 230 3.51 -11.95 -3.91
N PRO A 231 2.61 -11.67 -4.87
CA PRO A 231 1.26 -11.22 -4.56
C PRO A 231 0.44 -12.28 -3.79
N TRP A 232 0.81 -13.55 -3.86
CA TRP A 232 0.22 -14.65 -3.07
C TRP A 232 0.70 -14.69 -1.61
N LEU A 233 1.61 -13.79 -1.21
CA LEU A 233 2.07 -13.64 0.18
C LEU A 233 0.90 -13.43 1.15
N PHE A 234 -0.17 -12.78 0.74
CA PHE A 234 -1.39 -12.63 1.56
C PHE A 234 -2.02 -13.97 1.90
N LEU A 235 -2.11 -14.89 0.94
CA LEU A 235 -2.60 -16.25 1.14
C LEU A 235 -1.68 -17.01 2.07
N GLN A 236 -0.38 -17.01 1.78
CA GLN A 236 0.64 -17.70 2.59
C GLN A 236 0.67 -17.22 4.05
N ILE A 237 0.49 -15.91 4.29
CA ILE A 237 0.39 -15.38 5.66
C ILE A 237 -0.84 -15.95 6.37
N LYS A 238 -2.00 -15.98 5.71
CA LYS A 238 -3.23 -16.55 6.30
C LYS A 238 -3.09 -18.02 6.64
N GLU A 239 -2.50 -18.80 5.75
CA GLU A 239 -2.20 -20.22 5.98
C GLU A 239 -1.26 -20.39 7.17
N TYR A 240 -0.12 -19.69 7.15
CA TYR A 240 0.91 -19.80 8.19
C TYR A 240 0.40 -19.38 9.58
N LEU A 241 -0.38 -18.32 9.67
CA LEU A 241 -0.96 -17.89 10.94
C LEU A 241 -2.02 -18.87 11.46
N LYS A 242 -2.62 -19.68 10.60
CA LYS A 242 -3.62 -20.68 10.98
C LYS A 242 -3.02 -22.03 11.35
N THR A 243 -2.00 -22.48 10.63
CA THR A 243 -1.49 -23.87 10.71
C THR A 243 -0.03 -23.97 11.13
N GLY A 244 0.75 -22.90 11.06
CA GLY A 244 2.21 -22.89 11.21
C GLY A 244 2.97 -23.24 9.93
N GLU A 245 2.25 -23.62 8.88
CA GLU A 245 2.80 -23.98 7.57
C GLU A 245 2.11 -23.19 6.48
N TYR A 246 2.70 -23.13 5.29
CA TYR A 246 2.12 -22.49 4.11
C TYR A 246 2.62 -23.16 2.84
N HIS A 247 1.81 -23.11 1.78
CA HIS A 247 2.18 -23.62 0.47
C HIS A 247 3.21 -22.73 -0.21
N GLU A 248 4.36 -23.28 -0.60
CA GLU A 248 5.33 -22.62 -1.46
C GLU A 248 4.93 -22.79 -2.93
N PHE A 249 4.81 -21.69 -3.63
CA PHE A 249 4.44 -21.67 -5.05
C PHE A 249 5.60 -22.19 -5.89
N ASP A 250 5.34 -23.23 -6.67
CA ASP A 250 6.26 -23.74 -7.67
C ASP A 250 6.34 -22.80 -8.91
N LEU A 251 7.28 -23.07 -9.81
CA LEU A 251 7.46 -22.28 -11.01
C LEU A 251 6.21 -22.22 -11.90
N ARG A 252 5.43 -23.32 -11.99
CA ARG A 252 4.19 -23.37 -12.78
C ARG A 252 3.12 -22.47 -12.19
N GLU A 253 3.02 -22.41 -10.87
CA GLU A 253 2.09 -21.56 -10.14
C GLU A 253 2.46 -20.08 -10.27
N ILE A 254 3.78 -19.75 -10.19
CA ILE A 254 4.29 -18.40 -10.42
C ILE A 254 4.00 -17.95 -11.86
N LYS A 255 4.23 -18.79 -12.87
CA LYS A 255 3.86 -18.50 -14.27
C LYS A 255 2.36 -18.25 -14.43
N ARG A 256 1.51 -19.06 -13.80
CA ARG A 256 0.04 -18.87 -13.79
C ARG A 256 -0.37 -17.54 -13.15
N ALA A 257 0.25 -17.18 -12.02
CA ALA A 257 0.01 -15.91 -11.36
C ALA A 257 0.42 -14.72 -12.24
N ALA A 258 1.58 -14.78 -12.87
CA ALA A 258 2.08 -13.77 -13.81
C ALA A 258 1.14 -13.59 -15.01
N LEU A 259 0.70 -14.67 -15.64
CA LEU A 259 -0.26 -14.64 -16.76
C LEU A 259 -1.63 -14.08 -16.33
N ARG A 260 -2.11 -14.46 -15.14
CA ARG A 260 -3.36 -13.90 -14.59
C ARG A 260 -3.24 -12.38 -14.40
N HIS A 261 -2.14 -11.90 -13.80
CA HIS A 261 -1.90 -10.48 -13.63
C HIS A 261 -1.80 -9.75 -14.97
N THR A 262 -1.11 -10.35 -15.94
CA THR A 262 -1.00 -9.81 -17.30
C THR A 262 -2.37 -9.63 -17.95
N LYS A 263 -3.23 -10.64 -17.90
CA LYS A 263 -4.61 -10.55 -18.43
C LYS A 263 -5.40 -9.44 -17.77
N MET A 264 -5.33 -9.33 -16.43
CA MET A 264 -5.98 -8.23 -15.70
C MET A 264 -5.45 -6.86 -16.13
N SER A 265 -4.15 -6.76 -16.45
CA SER A 265 -3.50 -5.52 -16.89
C SER A 265 -3.91 -5.15 -18.33
N GLU A 266 -3.98 -6.12 -19.23
CA GLU A 266 -4.45 -5.95 -20.59
C GLU A 266 -5.94 -5.56 -20.65
N GLU A 267 -6.78 -6.23 -19.85
CA GLU A 267 -8.22 -5.89 -19.71
C GLU A 267 -8.43 -4.44 -19.22
N ASP A 268 -7.57 -3.94 -18.36
CA ASP A 268 -7.70 -2.62 -17.74
C ASP A 268 -7.13 -1.48 -18.60
N MET A 269 -6.01 -1.72 -19.29
CA MET A 269 -5.20 -0.70 -19.95
C MET A 269 -4.84 -1.02 -21.41
N GLY A 270 -5.38 -2.12 -21.97
CA GLY A 270 -5.05 -2.55 -23.34
C GLY A 270 -3.56 -2.87 -23.49
N ALA A 271 -2.99 -2.56 -24.67
CA ALA A 271 -1.57 -2.79 -24.97
C ALA A 271 -0.64 -2.10 -23.96
N HIS A 272 -1.01 -0.92 -23.42
CA HIS A 272 -0.23 -0.27 -22.40
C HIS A 272 -0.11 -1.12 -21.13
N GLY A 273 -1.14 -1.91 -20.80
CA GLY A 273 -1.12 -2.85 -19.69
C GLY A 273 -0.03 -3.92 -19.82
N ILE A 274 0.24 -4.39 -21.03
CA ILE A 274 1.34 -5.32 -21.29
C ILE A 274 2.70 -4.67 -20.98
N LEU A 275 2.91 -3.44 -21.44
CA LEU A 275 4.15 -2.69 -21.16
C LEU A 275 4.34 -2.45 -19.65
N GLU A 276 3.26 -2.14 -18.93
CA GLU A 276 3.27 -2.01 -17.48
C GLU A 276 3.67 -3.31 -16.77
N MET A 277 3.33 -4.47 -17.33
CA MET A 277 3.70 -5.77 -16.75
C MET A 277 5.20 -6.02 -16.71
N ARG A 278 6.01 -5.42 -17.61
CA ARG A 278 7.48 -5.58 -17.63
C ARG A 278 8.10 -5.41 -16.23
N LYS A 279 7.69 -4.38 -15.49
CA LYS A 279 8.20 -4.11 -14.14
C LYS A 279 7.80 -5.17 -13.11
N TYR A 280 6.57 -5.73 -13.20
CA TYR A 280 6.09 -6.76 -12.28
C TYR A 280 6.70 -8.13 -12.58
N LEU A 281 6.85 -8.48 -13.85
CA LEU A 281 7.49 -9.73 -14.27
C LEU A 281 8.94 -9.81 -13.77
N LEU A 282 9.68 -8.69 -13.80
CA LEU A 282 11.02 -8.61 -13.22
C LEU A 282 11.03 -8.90 -11.71
N TRP A 283 9.96 -8.56 -10.97
CA TRP A 283 9.84 -8.89 -9.56
C TRP A 283 9.47 -10.35 -9.34
N TYR A 284 8.51 -10.91 -10.08
CA TYR A 284 8.05 -12.29 -9.94
C TYR A 284 9.16 -13.32 -10.14
N PHE A 285 10.03 -13.05 -11.11
CA PHE A 285 11.13 -13.95 -11.48
C PHE A 285 12.49 -13.50 -10.94
N ARG A 286 12.51 -12.72 -9.88
CA ARG A 286 13.74 -12.28 -9.23
C ARG A 286 14.35 -13.42 -8.42
N GLY A 287 15.62 -13.79 -8.75
CA GLY A 287 16.40 -14.81 -8.01
C GLY A 287 16.36 -16.20 -8.62
N PHE A 288 15.72 -16.36 -9.78
CA PHE A 288 15.85 -17.60 -10.56
C PHE A 288 17.25 -17.69 -11.21
N GLU A 289 17.81 -18.92 -11.28
CA GLU A 289 19.06 -19.18 -11.98
C GLU A 289 18.91 -18.90 -13.48
N ASN A 290 20.01 -18.52 -14.15
CA ASN A 290 20.04 -18.12 -15.55
C ASN A 290 19.12 -16.94 -15.94
N ALA A 291 18.65 -16.17 -14.94
CA ALA A 291 17.64 -15.12 -15.13
C ALA A 291 18.13 -13.88 -15.93
N LYS A 292 19.42 -13.78 -16.35
CA LYS A 292 19.91 -12.57 -17.03
C LYS A 292 19.31 -12.43 -18.43
N GLU A 293 19.38 -13.47 -19.25
CA GLU A 293 18.81 -13.47 -20.60
C GLU A 293 17.28 -13.43 -20.55
N PHE A 294 16.69 -14.24 -19.67
CA PHE A 294 15.25 -14.25 -19.43
C PHE A 294 14.73 -12.85 -19.05
N ARG A 295 15.38 -12.16 -18.09
CA ARG A 295 14.99 -10.78 -17.73
C ARG A 295 15.16 -9.79 -18.86
N ARG A 296 16.16 -9.97 -19.74
CA ARG A 296 16.30 -9.13 -20.93
C ARG A 296 15.09 -9.29 -21.84
N LYS A 297 14.63 -10.52 -22.09
CA LYS A 297 13.43 -10.79 -22.89
C LYS A 297 12.16 -10.23 -22.23
N LEU A 298 12.02 -10.33 -20.91
CA LEU A 298 10.85 -9.78 -20.19
C LEU A 298 10.68 -8.26 -20.34
N VAL A 299 11.73 -7.49 -20.57
CA VAL A 299 11.60 -6.04 -20.80
C VAL A 299 11.32 -5.68 -22.27
N GLU A 300 11.38 -6.65 -23.17
CA GLU A 300 11.13 -6.48 -24.59
C GLU A 300 9.70 -6.90 -24.99
N VAL A 301 8.95 -7.61 -24.13
CA VAL A 301 7.59 -8.10 -24.44
C VAL A 301 6.62 -6.96 -24.76
N GLU A 302 5.81 -7.13 -25.81
CA GLU A 302 4.82 -6.15 -26.26
C GLU A 302 3.41 -6.72 -26.34
N THR A 303 3.29 -8.05 -26.35
CA THR A 303 2.02 -8.77 -26.42
C THR A 303 1.89 -9.81 -25.31
N LEU A 304 0.66 -10.26 -25.04
CA LEU A 304 0.41 -11.40 -24.14
C LEU A 304 1.12 -12.66 -24.63
N GLU A 305 1.22 -12.85 -25.95
CA GLU A 305 1.88 -14.02 -26.55
C GLU A 305 3.39 -13.99 -26.32
N ASP A 306 4.04 -12.80 -26.44
CA ASP A 306 5.47 -12.66 -26.10
C ASP A 306 5.73 -13.05 -24.66
N ILE A 307 4.84 -12.65 -23.74
CA ILE A 307 4.95 -13.03 -22.32
C ILE A 307 4.85 -14.55 -22.17
N LYS A 308 3.88 -15.20 -22.80
CA LYS A 308 3.74 -16.66 -22.73
C LYS A 308 5.00 -17.35 -23.26
N MET A 309 5.43 -17.03 -24.49
CA MET A 309 6.64 -17.61 -25.10
C MET A 309 7.86 -17.39 -24.20
N THR A 310 8.01 -16.20 -23.63
CA THR A 310 9.13 -15.91 -22.72
C THR A 310 9.04 -16.75 -21.45
N LEU A 311 7.86 -16.91 -20.84
CA LEU A 311 7.67 -17.74 -19.67
C LEU A 311 7.92 -19.23 -19.93
N ASP A 312 7.60 -19.72 -21.12
CA ASP A 312 7.82 -21.12 -21.51
C ASP A 312 9.31 -21.48 -21.64
N MET A 313 10.18 -20.48 -21.83
CA MET A 313 11.64 -20.68 -21.83
C MET A 313 12.21 -21.04 -20.44
N LEU A 314 11.48 -20.80 -19.36
CA LEU A 314 11.85 -21.27 -18.03
C LEU A 314 11.37 -22.71 -17.90
N GLU A 315 12.29 -23.64 -18.00
CA GLU A 315 12.05 -25.03 -17.63
C GLU A 315 11.94 -25.14 -16.10
N GLY A 316 10.95 -25.91 -15.65
CA GLY A 316 10.71 -26.16 -14.23
C GLY A 316 11.53 -27.32 -13.71
#